data_b4ac23f619cb1f3f81b196f1143dbf6b
#
_entry.id   b4ac23f619cb1f3f81b196f1143dbf6b
#
_cell.length_a   1.000
_cell.length_b   1.000
_cell.length_c   1.000
_cell.angle_alpha   90.00
_cell.angle_beta   90.00
_cell.angle_gamma   90.00
#
_symmetry.space_group_name_H-M   'P 1'
#
loop_
_entity.id
_entity.type
_entity.pdbx_description
1 polymer ?
#
loop_
_entity_poly.entity_id
_entity_poly.type
_entity_poly.pdbx_seq_one_letter_code
_entity_poly.pdbx_strand_id
1 'polypeptide(L)'
;MKRAYSILGLFLVMSVLLSSCSILIKKPDKDVLYVNLIWHQHQPLYYKDSDGIYTRPWVRVHATKDYYDMASILKNYPDVHITFNLTPVLIQQLDDYAYNNAKDIYWVLSEKPASQLTMDDKQFILQRFYDANWNKIIAIHPRYQELLDKRGGSTEEEILSLIHI
;
A
#
# COMPACT_ATOMS: atom_id res chain seq x y z
N MET A 1 -24.75 -44.17 -44.25
CA MET A 1 -24.73 -44.55 -42.82
C MET A 1 -23.59 -43.89 -42.01
N LYS A 2 -22.32 -43.91 -42.44
CA LYS A 2 -21.19 -43.38 -41.69
C LYS A 2 -21.29 -41.87 -41.30
N ARG A 3 -21.88 -41.01 -42.14
CA ARG A 3 -22.06 -39.57 -41.84
C ARG A 3 -23.11 -39.29 -40.76
N ALA A 4 -24.16 -40.11 -40.61
CA ALA A 4 -25.18 -39.94 -39.59
C ALA A 4 -24.64 -40.22 -38.19
N TYR A 5 -23.75 -41.22 -38.04
CA TYR A 5 -23.13 -41.52 -36.74
C TYR A 5 -22.13 -40.42 -36.30
N SER A 6 -21.46 -39.76 -37.23
CA SER A 6 -20.55 -38.65 -36.92
C SER A 6 -21.33 -37.41 -36.38
N ILE A 7 -22.50 -37.13 -36.97
CA ILE A 7 -23.34 -36.00 -36.54
C ILE A 7 -23.97 -36.27 -35.16
N LEU A 8 -24.43 -37.52 -34.95
CA LEU A 8 -24.99 -37.94 -33.66
C LEU A 8 -23.94 -37.90 -32.56
N GLY A 9 -22.69 -38.34 -32.85
CA GLY A 9 -21.57 -38.29 -31.92
C GLY A 9 -21.20 -36.84 -31.54
N LEU A 10 -21.22 -35.92 -32.51
CA LEU A 10 -20.93 -34.50 -32.28
C LEU A 10 -22.01 -33.84 -31.39
N PHE A 11 -23.28 -34.18 -31.63
CA PHE A 11 -24.38 -33.68 -30.78
C PHE A 11 -24.30 -34.23 -29.35
N LEU A 12 -23.88 -35.48 -29.16
CA LEU A 12 -23.73 -36.09 -27.83
C LEU A 12 -22.58 -35.44 -27.06
N VAL A 13 -21.44 -35.19 -27.71
CA VAL A 13 -20.29 -34.50 -27.11
C VAL A 13 -20.64 -33.06 -26.73
N MET A 14 -21.37 -32.36 -27.63
CA MET A 14 -21.78 -31.00 -27.38
C MET A 14 -22.81 -30.88 -26.26
N SER A 15 -23.73 -31.84 -26.12
CA SER A 15 -24.68 -31.86 -24.97
C SER A 15 -24.01 -32.16 -23.67
N VAL A 16 -22.99 -33.00 -23.62
CA VAL A 16 -22.17 -33.26 -22.41
C VAL A 16 -21.37 -32.02 -22.02
N LEU A 17 -20.77 -31.32 -22.99
CA LEU A 17 -20.03 -30.07 -22.71
C LEU A 17 -20.96 -28.94 -22.21
N LEU A 18 -22.15 -28.83 -22.74
CA LEU A 18 -23.15 -27.85 -22.30
C LEU A 18 -23.73 -28.18 -20.91
N SER A 19 -23.84 -29.46 -20.57
CA SER A 19 -24.28 -29.89 -19.24
C SER A 19 -23.22 -29.66 -18.16
N SER A 20 -21.92 -29.63 -18.54
CA SER A 20 -20.82 -29.41 -17.60
C SER A 20 -20.77 -27.96 -17.06
N CYS A 21 -21.33 -26.99 -17.80
CA CYS A 21 -21.41 -25.59 -17.33
C CYS A 21 -22.54 -25.35 -16.29
N SER A 22 -23.45 -26.30 -16.10
CA SER A 22 -24.54 -26.15 -15.12
C SER A 22 -24.18 -26.69 -13.73
N ILE A 23 -22.96 -27.20 -13.56
CA ILE A 23 -22.52 -27.80 -12.30
C ILE A 23 -22.17 -26.71 -11.31
N LEU A 24 -23.08 -26.54 -10.34
CA LEU A 24 -22.79 -26.08 -8.99
C LEU A 24 -22.68 -24.57 -8.72
N ILE A 25 -23.45 -23.74 -9.34
CA ILE A 25 -23.80 -22.51 -8.63
C ILE A 25 -24.94 -22.87 -7.65
N LYS A 26 -24.56 -23.28 -6.45
CA LYS A 26 -25.53 -23.41 -5.34
C LYS A 26 -26.19 -22.05 -5.21
N LYS A 27 -27.51 -22.01 -5.43
CA LYS A 27 -28.26 -20.74 -5.23
C LYS A 27 -27.98 -20.29 -3.78
N PRO A 28 -27.67 -19.00 -3.59
CA PRO A 28 -27.50 -18.51 -2.24
C PRO A 28 -28.77 -18.78 -1.41
N ASP A 29 -28.58 -19.22 -0.20
CA ASP A 29 -29.66 -19.41 0.75
C ASP A 29 -30.28 -18.03 1.03
N LYS A 30 -31.62 -17.92 0.93
CA LYS A 30 -32.31 -16.64 1.08
C LYS A 30 -32.25 -16.11 2.52
N ASP A 31 -31.99 -16.99 3.48
CA ASP A 31 -31.95 -16.66 4.90
C ASP A 31 -30.50 -16.42 5.42
N VAL A 32 -29.51 -16.43 4.51
CA VAL A 32 -28.11 -16.22 4.84
C VAL A 32 -27.62 -14.91 4.21
N LEU A 33 -27.02 -14.05 5.04
CA LEU A 33 -26.30 -12.86 4.58
C LEU A 33 -24.85 -13.25 4.24
N TYR A 34 -24.48 -13.10 2.98
CA TYR A 34 -23.11 -13.28 2.54
C TYR A 34 -22.37 -11.93 2.60
N VAL A 35 -21.29 -11.88 3.37
CA VAL A 35 -20.45 -10.68 3.50
C VAL A 35 -19.11 -10.96 2.86
N ASN A 36 -18.70 -10.15 1.89
CA ASN A 36 -17.40 -10.18 1.29
C ASN A 36 -16.60 -8.95 1.73
N LEU A 37 -15.51 -9.18 2.45
CA LEU A 37 -14.60 -8.14 2.91
C LEU A 37 -13.42 -8.07 1.93
N ILE A 38 -13.25 -6.91 1.33
CA ILE A 38 -12.15 -6.67 0.38
C ILE A 38 -11.32 -5.50 0.89
N TRP A 39 -10.02 -5.74 1.11
CA TRP A 39 -9.06 -4.70 1.37
C TRP A 39 -8.31 -4.34 0.09
N HIS A 40 -8.61 -3.14 -0.41
CA HIS A 40 -7.99 -2.61 -1.60
C HIS A 40 -6.75 -1.81 -1.22
N GLN A 41 -5.58 -2.35 -1.57
CA GLN A 41 -4.30 -1.73 -1.29
C GLN A 41 -3.70 -1.20 -2.57
N HIS A 42 -3.47 0.12 -2.61
CA HIS A 42 -2.83 0.77 -3.73
C HIS A 42 -2.01 1.97 -3.28
N GLN A 43 -1.03 2.33 -4.08
CA GLN A 43 -0.33 3.60 -4.05
C GLN A 43 -0.20 4.10 -5.49
N PRO A 44 -0.22 5.41 -5.72
CA PRO A 44 0.13 5.94 -7.02
C PRO A 44 1.58 5.63 -7.36
N LEU A 45 1.95 5.75 -8.63
CA LEU A 45 3.35 5.69 -9.02
C LEU A 45 4.06 6.94 -8.48
N TYR A 46 5.00 6.73 -7.58
CA TYR A 46 5.93 7.77 -7.14
C TYR A 46 7.14 7.77 -8.03
N TYR A 47 7.56 8.95 -8.47
CA TYR A 47 8.73 9.10 -9.33
C TYR A 47 10.01 9.14 -8.49
N LYS A 48 11.08 8.64 -9.08
CA LYS A 48 12.44 8.82 -8.59
C LYS A 48 13.02 10.09 -9.21
N ASP A 49 13.90 10.75 -8.45
CA ASP A 49 14.73 11.83 -8.96
C ASP A 49 15.87 11.33 -9.85
N SER A 50 16.78 12.22 -10.26
CA SER A 50 17.95 11.90 -11.08
C SER A 50 18.91 10.91 -10.41
N ASP A 51 18.92 10.86 -9.10
CA ASP A 51 19.77 9.99 -8.30
C ASP A 51 19.12 8.64 -7.99
N GLY A 52 17.92 8.40 -8.52
CA GLY A 52 17.17 7.18 -8.32
C GLY A 52 16.45 7.09 -6.97
N ILE A 53 16.29 8.22 -6.27
CA ILE A 53 15.65 8.31 -4.95
C ILE A 53 14.16 8.64 -5.12
N TYR A 54 13.29 7.90 -4.45
CA TYR A 54 11.86 8.20 -4.46
C TYR A 54 11.58 9.55 -3.78
N THR A 55 10.76 10.37 -4.44
CA THR A 55 10.38 11.70 -3.95
C THR A 55 9.35 11.66 -2.83
N ARG A 56 8.76 10.49 -2.56
CA ARG A 56 7.75 10.29 -1.51
C ARG A 56 7.98 8.96 -0.77
N PRO A 57 7.73 8.89 0.54
CA PRO A 57 8.02 7.73 1.38
C PRO A 57 6.85 6.75 1.49
N TRP A 58 5.68 7.06 0.90
CA TRP A 58 4.40 6.46 1.30
C TRP A 58 4.34 4.95 1.08
N VAL A 59 4.95 4.43 0.01
CA VAL A 59 5.01 2.97 -0.19
C VAL A 59 5.71 2.30 0.98
N ARG A 60 6.90 2.78 1.36
CA ARG A 60 7.67 2.22 2.48
C ARG A 60 6.96 2.41 3.82
N VAL A 61 6.42 3.60 4.08
CA VAL A 61 5.72 3.90 5.34
C VAL A 61 4.51 2.98 5.54
N HIS A 62 3.69 2.80 4.51
CA HIS A 62 2.54 1.90 4.59
C HIS A 62 2.95 0.43 4.59
N ALA A 63 4.03 0.05 3.90
CA ALA A 63 4.51 -1.32 3.89
C ALA A 63 5.00 -1.79 5.26
N THR A 64 5.66 -0.92 6.01
CA THR A 64 6.25 -1.27 7.32
C THR A 64 5.21 -1.39 8.44
N LYS A 65 4.01 -0.91 8.24
CA LYS A 65 2.93 -0.96 9.24
C LYS A 65 1.61 -1.44 8.65
N ASP A 66 0.93 -0.60 7.88
CA ASP A 66 -0.48 -0.80 7.56
C ASP A 66 -0.73 -2.11 6.78
N TYR A 67 0.04 -2.39 5.74
CA TYR A 67 -0.13 -3.61 4.96
C TYR A 67 0.23 -4.87 5.75
N TYR A 68 1.25 -4.77 6.58
CA TYR A 68 1.64 -5.85 7.47
C TYR A 68 0.57 -6.10 8.55
N ASP A 69 0.10 -5.05 9.22
CA ASP A 69 -0.90 -5.14 10.30
C ASP A 69 -2.22 -5.76 9.79
N MET A 70 -2.67 -5.34 8.61
CA MET A 70 -3.88 -5.88 7.98
C MET A 70 -3.79 -7.39 7.76
N ALA A 71 -2.65 -7.89 7.28
CA ALA A 71 -2.47 -9.31 7.08
C ALA A 71 -2.23 -10.06 8.40
N SER A 72 -1.47 -9.47 9.32
CA SER A 72 -1.07 -10.13 10.57
C SER A 72 -2.21 -10.31 11.56
N ILE A 73 -3.17 -9.37 11.59
CA ILE A 73 -4.32 -9.45 12.49
C ILE A 73 -5.18 -10.70 12.23
N LEU A 74 -5.22 -11.17 10.99
CA LEU A 74 -5.98 -12.36 10.60
C LEU A 74 -5.50 -13.64 11.31
N LYS A 75 -4.26 -13.66 11.79
CA LYS A 75 -3.74 -14.78 12.59
C LYS A 75 -4.54 -14.99 13.87
N ASN A 76 -5.15 -13.93 14.40
CA ASN A 76 -5.97 -13.99 15.61
C ASN A 76 -7.44 -14.38 15.31
N TYR A 77 -7.83 -14.42 14.03
CA TYR A 77 -9.19 -14.65 13.57
C TYR A 77 -9.19 -15.63 12.38
N PRO A 78 -8.83 -16.92 12.61
CA PRO A 78 -8.63 -17.89 11.52
C PRO A 78 -9.89 -18.18 10.69
N ASP A 79 -11.06 -17.94 11.25
CA ASP A 79 -12.35 -18.15 10.57
C ASP A 79 -12.78 -16.94 9.74
N VAL A 80 -12.06 -15.81 9.81
CA VAL A 80 -12.33 -14.61 9.01
C VAL A 80 -11.53 -14.65 7.72
N HIS A 81 -12.24 -14.67 6.60
CA HIS A 81 -11.65 -14.68 5.28
C HIS A 81 -11.77 -13.30 4.63
N ILE A 82 -10.65 -12.77 4.16
CA ILE A 82 -10.58 -11.45 3.52
C ILE A 82 -9.89 -11.59 2.16
N THR A 83 -10.42 -10.85 1.18
CA THR A 83 -9.76 -10.69 -0.11
C THR A 83 -8.85 -9.47 -0.08
N PHE A 84 -7.58 -9.65 -0.44
CA PHE A 84 -6.64 -8.55 -0.66
C PHE A 84 -6.53 -8.27 -2.15
N ASN A 85 -6.73 -7.02 -2.52
CA ASN A 85 -6.43 -6.53 -3.85
C ASN A 85 -5.18 -5.65 -3.79
N LEU A 86 -4.13 -6.07 -4.48
CA LEU A 86 -2.86 -5.35 -4.60
C LEU A 86 -2.71 -4.84 -6.03
N THR A 87 -2.53 -3.54 -6.20
CA THR A 87 -2.31 -2.99 -7.54
C THR A 87 -0.90 -3.28 -8.06
N PRO A 88 -0.72 -3.55 -9.37
CA PRO A 88 0.61 -3.83 -9.94
C PRO A 88 1.64 -2.74 -9.65
N VAL A 89 1.24 -1.47 -9.68
CA VAL A 89 2.11 -0.32 -9.36
C VAL A 89 2.59 -0.37 -7.92
N LEU A 90 1.73 -0.78 -6.98
CA LEU A 90 2.14 -0.97 -5.58
C LEU A 90 3.15 -2.10 -5.45
N ILE A 91 2.87 -3.26 -6.08
CA ILE A 91 3.78 -4.42 -6.04
C ILE A 91 5.14 -4.05 -6.61
N GLN A 92 5.19 -3.39 -7.76
CA GLN A 92 6.45 -2.96 -8.37
C GLN A 92 7.29 -2.08 -7.44
N GLN A 93 6.66 -1.13 -6.76
CA GLN A 93 7.36 -0.24 -5.83
C GLN A 93 7.79 -0.96 -4.55
N LEU A 94 6.97 -1.90 -4.05
CA LEU A 94 7.35 -2.74 -2.91
C LEU A 94 8.58 -3.61 -3.23
N ASP A 95 8.60 -4.24 -4.40
CA ASP A 95 9.73 -5.04 -4.87
C ASP A 95 11.00 -4.20 -4.98
N ASP A 96 10.87 -2.96 -5.42
CA ASP A 96 12.00 -2.05 -5.54
C ASP A 96 12.64 -1.73 -4.18
N TYR A 97 11.82 -1.49 -3.14
CA TYR A 97 12.32 -1.35 -1.77
C TYR A 97 12.88 -2.65 -1.20
N ALA A 98 12.25 -3.78 -1.48
CA ALA A 98 12.61 -5.06 -0.85
C ALA A 98 13.86 -5.70 -1.47
N TYR A 99 14.06 -5.55 -2.78
CA TYR A 99 15.06 -6.31 -3.52
C TYR A 99 16.10 -5.46 -4.24
N ASN A 100 15.79 -4.18 -4.54
CA ASN A 100 16.67 -3.31 -5.30
C ASN A 100 17.29 -2.18 -4.46
N ASN A 101 17.19 -2.26 -3.14
CA ASN A 101 17.73 -1.27 -2.21
C ASN A 101 17.24 0.17 -2.48
N ALA A 102 16.04 0.33 -3.00
CA ALA A 102 15.49 1.65 -3.22
C ALA A 102 15.35 2.41 -1.90
N LYS A 103 15.59 3.72 -1.96
CA LYS A 103 15.38 4.64 -0.85
C LYS A 103 14.47 5.78 -1.27
N ASP A 104 13.85 6.40 -0.31
CA ASP A 104 13.15 7.67 -0.49
C ASP A 104 13.92 8.81 0.19
N ILE A 105 13.58 10.03 -0.18
CA ILE A 105 14.27 11.23 0.31
C ILE A 105 14.19 11.37 1.84
N TYR A 106 13.11 10.90 2.47
CA TYR A 106 12.97 10.94 3.94
C TYR A 106 13.97 9.98 4.59
N TRP A 107 14.15 8.79 4.02
CA TRP A 107 15.15 7.84 4.48
C TRP A 107 16.57 8.41 4.34
N VAL A 108 16.91 8.89 3.14
CA VAL A 108 18.23 9.46 2.86
C VAL A 108 18.57 10.59 3.82
N LEU A 109 17.63 11.52 4.05
CA LEU A 109 17.84 12.64 4.97
C LEU A 109 17.90 12.20 6.44
N SER A 110 17.18 11.15 6.82
CA SER A 110 17.25 10.63 8.19
C SER A 110 18.59 9.96 8.54
N GLU A 111 19.29 9.43 7.54
CA GLU A 111 20.63 8.83 7.70
C GLU A 111 21.76 9.88 7.64
N LYS A 112 21.48 11.06 7.08
CA LYS A 112 22.48 12.10 6.89
C LYS A 112 22.84 12.78 8.22
N PRO A 113 24.13 12.84 8.58
CA PRO A 113 24.55 13.55 9.79
C PRO A 113 24.09 15.02 9.78
N ALA A 114 23.66 15.53 10.92
CA ALA A 114 23.13 16.91 11.02
C ALA A 114 24.14 17.97 10.55
N SER A 115 25.46 17.74 10.76
CA SER A 115 26.54 18.61 10.30
C SER A 115 26.72 18.66 8.78
N GLN A 116 26.12 17.70 8.06
CA GLN A 116 26.21 17.60 6.61
C GLN A 116 24.92 18.04 5.91
N LEU A 117 23.88 18.39 6.66
CA LEU A 117 22.62 18.87 6.10
C LEU A 117 22.83 20.26 5.47
N THR A 118 22.47 20.35 4.20
CA THR A 118 22.37 21.65 3.49
C THR A 118 21.20 22.47 4.00
N MET A 119 21.07 23.72 3.59
CA MET A 119 19.90 24.53 3.92
C MET A 119 18.62 23.95 3.34
N ASP A 120 18.67 23.43 2.12
CA ASP A 120 17.53 22.78 1.46
C ASP A 120 17.11 21.50 2.20
N ASP A 121 18.07 20.68 2.64
CA ASP A 121 17.80 19.50 3.46
C ASP A 121 17.07 19.87 4.76
N LYS A 122 17.54 20.91 5.45
CA LYS A 122 16.93 21.40 6.70
C LYS A 122 15.52 21.90 6.47
N GLN A 123 15.32 22.69 5.41
CA GLN A 123 14.01 23.17 5.01
C GLN A 123 13.06 22.01 4.72
N PHE A 124 13.50 21.03 3.94
CA PHE A 124 12.70 19.85 3.64
C PHE A 124 12.30 19.10 4.92
N ILE A 125 13.25 18.87 5.84
CA ILE A 125 13.00 18.18 7.10
C ILE A 125 11.94 18.93 7.92
N LEU A 126 12.10 20.24 8.09
CA LEU A 126 11.17 21.04 8.87
C LEU A 126 9.77 21.09 8.26
N GLN A 127 9.67 21.12 6.93
CA GLN A 127 8.38 21.17 6.23
C GLN A 127 7.70 19.80 6.16
N ARG A 128 8.45 18.70 5.98
CA ARG A 128 7.92 17.43 5.52
C ARG A 128 7.99 16.29 6.52
N PHE A 129 8.92 16.29 7.48
CA PHE A 129 9.04 15.18 8.43
C PHE A 129 7.88 15.11 9.44
N TYR A 130 6.98 16.06 9.40
CA TYR A 130 5.77 16.11 10.22
C TYR A 130 4.48 15.91 9.40
N ASP A 131 4.59 15.39 8.18
CA ASP A 131 3.46 15.03 7.31
C ASP A 131 2.75 13.76 7.81
N ALA A 132 2.27 13.79 9.05
CA ALA A 132 1.54 12.73 9.72
C ALA A 132 0.40 13.33 10.56
N ASN A 133 -0.56 12.50 10.97
CA ASN A 133 -1.61 12.99 11.87
C ASN A 133 -1.02 13.35 13.24
N TRP A 134 -1.01 14.61 13.58
CA TRP A 134 -0.36 15.11 14.78
C TRP A 134 -0.97 14.53 16.07
N ASN A 135 -2.28 14.41 16.13
CA ASN A 135 -2.98 13.94 17.33
C ASN A 135 -2.94 12.42 17.51
N LYS A 136 -2.91 11.66 16.40
CA LYS A 136 -3.04 10.19 16.43
C LYS A 136 -1.73 9.45 16.18
N ILE A 137 -0.76 10.11 15.54
CA ILE A 137 0.52 9.49 15.18
C ILE A 137 1.65 10.19 15.93
N ILE A 138 1.80 11.52 15.80
CA ILE A 138 2.93 12.22 16.43
C ILE A 138 2.78 12.22 17.96
N ALA A 139 1.61 12.55 18.48
CA ALA A 139 1.37 12.69 19.93
C ALA A 139 1.59 11.42 20.76
N ILE A 140 1.48 10.23 20.14
CA ILE A 140 1.74 8.96 20.84
C ILE A 140 3.25 8.65 20.99
N HIS A 141 4.12 9.43 20.32
CA HIS A 141 5.57 9.31 20.40
C HIS A 141 6.15 10.56 21.07
N PRO A 142 6.47 10.53 22.39
CA PRO A 142 6.84 11.72 23.15
C PRO A 142 7.98 12.54 22.53
N ARG A 143 9.00 11.86 22.00
CA ARG A 143 10.13 12.55 21.35
C ARG A 143 9.73 13.22 20.04
N TYR A 144 8.82 12.60 19.29
CA TYR A 144 8.34 13.19 18.03
C TYR A 144 7.47 14.42 18.33
N GLN A 145 6.62 14.35 19.36
CA GLN A 145 5.84 15.49 19.82
C GLN A 145 6.74 16.64 20.29
N GLU A 146 7.76 16.35 21.10
CA GLU A 146 8.74 17.36 21.53
C GLU A 146 9.41 18.08 20.35
N LEU A 147 9.76 17.32 19.29
CA LEU A 147 10.36 17.89 18.08
C LEU A 147 9.36 18.75 17.31
N LEU A 148 8.10 18.33 17.24
CA LEU A 148 7.03 19.13 16.62
C LEU A 148 6.81 20.44 17.40
N ASP A 149 6.78 20.38 18.74
CA ASP A 149 6.64 21.56 19.60
C ASP A 149 7.80 22.54 19.43
N LYS A 150 9.04 22.02 19.33
CA LYS A 150 10.23 22.82 19.06
C LYS A 150 10.24 23.43 17.65
N ARG A 151 9.74 22.69 16.66
CA ARG A 151 9.55 23.24 15.32
C ARG A 151 8.61 24.43 15.36
N GLY A 152 7.56 24.39 16.19
CA GLY A 152 6.53 25.41 16.23
C GLY A 152 5.87 25.60 14.87
N GLY A 153 5.09 26.67 14.75
CA GLY A 153 4.56 27.16 13.50
C GLY A 153 3.81 26.20 12.60
N SER A 154 2.69 26.65 12.05
CA SER A 154 1.92 25.92 11.04
C SER A 154 2.09 26.52 9.64
N THR A 155 2.68 27.70 9.54
CA THR A 155 2.89 28.42 8.30
C THR A 155 4.30 28.22 7.72
N GLU A 156 4.43 28.34 6.41
CA GLU A 156 5.72 28.22 5.75
C GLU A 156 6.70 29.32 6.21
N GLU A 157 6.22 30.52 6.44
CA GLU A 157 7.00 31.64 6.96
C GLU A 157 7.59 31.36 8.35
N GLU A 158 6.78 30.83 9.27
CA GLU A 158 7.23 30.45 10.62
C GLU A 158 8.30 29.34 10.55
N ILE A 159 8.12 28.34 9.67
CA ILE A 159 9.08 27.26 9.49
C ILE A 159 10.40 27.79 8.91
N LEU A 160 10.33 28.65 7.91
CA LEU A 160 11.52 29.25 7.31
C LEU A 160 12.32 30.10 8.28
N SER A 161 11.67 30.77 9.23
CA SER A 161 12.35 31.56 10.25
C SER A 161 13.28 30.72 11.14
N LEU A 162 12.99 29.43 11.32
CA LEU A 162 13.80 28.48 12.12
C LEU A 162 15.10 28.07 11.41
N ILE A 163 15.19 28.26 10.11
CA ILE A 163 16.36 27.86 9.30
C ILE A 163 17.47 28.92 9.39
N HIS A 164 17.10 30.14 9.69
CA HIS A 164 18.01 31.29 9.73
C HIS A 164 18.59 31.59 11.14
N ILE A 165 18.29 30.75 12.14
CA ILE A 165 18.90 30.79 13.46
C ILE A 165 20.09 29.81 13.50
#